data_1eff114a4112c54ccf0eded4b8e37c3f
#
_entry.id   1eff114a4112c54ccf0eded4b8e37c3f
#
_cell.length_a   1.000
_cell.length_b   1.000
_cell.length_c   1.000
_cell.angle_alpha   90.00
_cell.angle_beta   90.00
_cell.angle_gamma   90.00
#
_symmetry.space_group_name_H-M   'P 1'
#
loop_
_entity.id
_entity.type
_entity.pdbx_description
1 polymer ?
#
loop_
_entity_poly.entity_id
_entity_poly.type
_entity_poly.pdbx_seq_one_letter_code
_entity_poly.pdbx_strand_id
1 'polypeptide(L)'
;MTSIGATFGINTYSFTQTMRASECLHYLADQGVREVEQMLFPGHLWVSDEGAELAAVRRALDDTGIRLTSVNTSNVELNITAASAEMREVSLGLNERFIAMAAVLGAPALILGPGKANPLFPLSREVLEGHFFSSLDRLMAVALDHGIEIYLENMPFAFVPDAKGMMDLLARYGEDRLKICYDVTNGWFIGEDPVEGLRTVAPRLGLMHLSDTTRATYKHDPIGAGDMDFSAFPQVLSECGYQKSCVLEVISRTPNVDFPASVDQLKHLGY
;
A
#
# COMPACT_ATOMS: atom_id res chain seq x y z
N MET A 1 -12.10 23.32 -11.82
CA MET A 1 -11.65 22.30 -10.82
C MET A 1 -10.15 22.17 -11.01
N THR A 2 -9.40 22.19 -9.94
CA THR A 2 -7.95 21.97 -9.98
C THR A 2 -7.69 20.50 -10.34
N SER A 3 -6.80 20.23 -11.30
CA SER A 3 -6.42 18.87 -11.71
C SER A 3 -5.52 18.25 -10.64
N ILE A 4 -5.60 16.93 -10.43
CA ILE A 4 -4.69 16.20 -9.54
C ILE A 4 -3.24 16.29 -10.06
N GLY A 5 -3.06 16.10 -11.38
CA GLY A 5 -1.75 16.17 -12.02
C GLY A 5 -0.92 14.90 -11.85
N ALA A 6 0.36 14.95 -12.26
CA ALA A 6 1.24 13.79 -12.41
C ALA A 6 2.35 13.70 -11.35
N THR A 7 2.35 14.54 -10.32
CA THR A 7 3.44 14.59 -9.32
C THR A 7 3.45 13.38 -8.40
N PHE A 8 2.26 12.86 -8.06
CA PHE A 8 2.06 11.75 -7.13
C PHE A 8 1.35 10.59 -7.80
N GLY A 9 1.62 9.39 -7.34
CA GLY A 9 0.74 8.25 -7.56
C GLY A 9 -0.54 8.39 -6.73
N ILE A 10 -1.63 7.80 -7.20
CA ILE A 10 -2.93 7.83 -6.51
C ILE A 10 -3.35 6.41 -6.16
N ASN A 11 -3.59 6.14 -4.88
CA ASN A 11 -4.24 4.92 -4.43
C ASN A 11 -5.75 5.01 -4.72
N THR A 12 -6.33 3.96 -5.29
CA THR A 12 -7.75 3.99 -5.73
C THR A 12 -8.76 3.65 -4.63
N TYR A 13 -8.36 3.57 -3.36
CA TYR A 13 -9.23 3.18 -2.25
C TYR A 13 -10.51 4.03 -2.16
N SER A 14 -10.38 5.36 -2.27
CA SER A 14 -11.51 6.30 -2.23
C SER A 14 -12.58 6.04 -3.29
N PHE A 15 -12.26 5.32 -4.35
CA PHE A 15 -13.16 5.05 -5.49
C PHE A 15 -13.78 3.66 -5.42
N THR A 16 -13.35 2.80 -4.51
CA THR A 16 -13.74 1.37 -4.46
C THR A 16 -15.25 1.15 -4.30
N GLN A 17 -15.97 2.08 -3.68
CA GLN A 17 -17.41 1.98 -3.46
C GLN A 17 -18.27 2.70 -4.53
N THR A 18 -17.64 3.43 -5.44
CA THR A 18 -18.36 4.32 -6.37
C THR A 18 -18.05 4.08 -7.84
N MET A 19 -16.93 3.43 -8.16
CA MET A 19 -16.48 3.19 -9.54
C MET A 19 -15.89 1.78 -9.69
N ARG A 20 -16.07 1.19 -10.87
CA ARG A 20 -15.26 0.06 -11.31
C ARG A 20 -13.82 0.54 -11.55
N ALA A 21 -12.86 -0.36 -11.40
CA ALA A 21 -11.45 0.03 -11.52
C ALA A 21 -11.10 0.57 -12.92
N SER A 22 -11.66 -0.02 -13.98
CA SER A 22 -11.46 0.46 -15.35
C SER A 22 -11.99 1.89 -15.56
N GLU A 23 -13.17 2.21 -15.01
CA GLU A 23 -13.76 3.56 -15.05
C GLU A 23 -12.90 4.55 -14.23
N CYS A 24 -12.41 4.12 -13.08
CA CYS A 24 -11.55 4.92 -12.20
C CYS A 24 -10.24 5.32 -12.91
N LEU A 25 -9.62 4.42 -13.67
CA LEU A 25 -8.40 4.73 -14.42
C LEU A 25 -8.64 5.81 -15.48
N HIS A 26 -9.73 5.73 -16.25
CA HIS A 26 -10.09 6.78 -17.21
C HIS A 26 -10.34 8.12 -16.51
N TYR A 27 -11.09 8.11 -15.40
CA TYR A 27 -11.32 9.32 -14.60
C TYR A 27 -10.01 9.94 -14.11
N LEU A 28 -9.09 9.13 -13.55
CA LEU A 28 -7.81 9.62 -13.06
C LEU A 28 -6.91 10.15 -14.19
N ALA A 29 -6.93 9.51 -15.35
CA ALA A 29 -6.21 10.00 -16.53
C ALA A 29 -6.70 11.38 -16.97
N ASP A 30 -8.02 11.61 -16.97
CA ASP A 30 -8.63 12.92 -17.27
C ASP A 30 -8.25 13.98 -16.22
N GLN A 31 -7.94 13.58 -14.99
CA GLN A 31 -7.40 14.46 -13.95
C GLN A 31 -5.87 14.67 -14.06
N GLY A 32 -5.22 14.14 -15.08
CA GLY A 32 -3.79 14.28 -15.32
C GLY A 32 -2.89 13.32 -14.55
N VAL A 33 -3.45 12.35 -13.84
CA VAL A 33 -2.70 11.31 -13.11
C VAL A 33 -1.96 10.41 -14.10
N ARG A 34 -0.75 9.98 -13.75
CA ARG A 34 0.09 9.10 -14.57
C ARG A 34 0.52 7.83 -13.85
N GLU A 35 0.41 7.79 -12.55
CA GLU A 35 0.76 6.64 -11.72
C GLU A 35 -0.37 6.33 -10.73
N VAL A 36 -0.69 5.05 -10.59
CA VAL A 36 -1.80 4.57 -9.76
C VAL A 36 -1.34 3.36 -8.97
N GLU A 37 -1.73 3.30 -7.71
CA GLU A 37 -1.79 2.09 -6.92
C GLU A 37 -3.21 1.54 -7.00
N GLN A 38 -3.35 0.36 -7.59
CA GLN A 38 -4.65 -0.25 -7.83
C GLN A 38 -5.12 -1.05 -6.63
N MET A 39 -6.18 -0.61 -5.96
CA MET A 39 -6.83 -1.40 -4.92
C MET A 39 -7.57 -2.59 -5.49
N LEU A 40 -7.36 -3.76 -4.88
CA LEU A 40 -8.21 -4.94 -5.09
C LEU A 40 -9.29 -4.95 -4.00
N PHE A 41 -10.51 -4.67 -4.41
CA PHE A 41 -11.66 -4.56 -3.52
C PHE A 41 -12.95 -5.03 -4.20
N PRO A 42 -13.85 -5.77 -3.50
CA PRO A 42 -15.13 -6.19 -4.06
C PRO A 42 -15.94 -5.00 -4.62
N GLY A 43 -16.44 -5.15 -5.84
CA GLY A 43 -17.16 -4.08 -6.55
C GLY A 43 -16.28 -3.11 -7.34
N HIS A 44 -14.99 -3.04 -7.08
CA HIS A 44 -14.02 -2.25 -7.84
C HIS A 44 -13.22 -3.13 -8.81
N LEU A 45 -12.34 -3.97 -8.30
CA LEU A 45 -11.66 -5.07 -8.97
C LEU A 45 -11.41 -6.17 -7.95
N TRP A 46 -11.90 -7.37 -8.18
CA TRP A 46 -11.78 -8.46 -7.24
C TRP A 46 -11.53 -9.80 -7.93
N VAL A 47 -11.13 -10.81 -7.17
CA VAL A 47 -10.84 -12.15 -7.69
C VAL A 47 -12.02 -12.81 -8.45
N SER A 48 -13.26 -12.44 -8.11
CA SER A 48 -14.44 -12.90 -8.86
C SER A 48 -14.63 -12.22 -10.23
N ASP A 49 -13.89 -11.15 -10.50
CA ASP A 49 -13.96 -10.34 -11.73
C ASP A 49 -12.88 -10.73 -12.76
N GLU A 50 -12.17 -11.85 -12.55
CA GLU A 50 -11.01 -12.27 -13.35
C GLU A 50 -11.24 -12.36 -14.87
N GLY A 51 -12.46 -12.38 -15.34
CA GLY A 51 -12.75 -12.38 -16.77
C GLY A 51 -12.95 -10.98 -17.35
N ALA A 52 -14.01 -10.30 -16.95
CA ALA A 52 -14.49 -9.09 -17.63
C ALA A 52 -13.77 -7.83 -17.12
N GLU A 53 -13.75 -7.58 -15.81
CA GLU A 53 -13.19 -6.35 -15.26
C GLU A 53 -11.66 -6.33 -15.31
N LEU A 54 -10.99 -7.44 -15.03
CA LEU A 54 -9.52 -7.50 -15.15
C LEU A 54 -9.09 -7.17 -16.59
N ALA A 55 -9.78 -7.70 -17.60
CA ALA A 55 -9.52 -7.37 -19.00
C ALA A 55 -9.87 -5.91 -19.34
N ALA A 56 -10.89 -5.33 -18.71
CA ALA A 56 -11.25 -3.93 -18.89
C ALA A 56 -10.19 -3.00 -18.25
N VAL A 57 -9.70 -3.32 -17.06
CA VAL A 57 -8.61 -2.59 -16.41
C VAL A 57 -7.35 -2.64 -17.27
N ARG A 58 -6.99 -3.81 -17.81
CA ARG A 58 -5.84 -3.92 -18.71
C ARG A 58 -5.97 -3.00 -19.93
N ARG A 59 -7.14 -2.98 -20.59
CA ARG A 59 -7.40 -2.05 -21.70
C ARG A 59 -7.32 -0.59 -21.26
N ALA A 60 -7.91 -0.24 -20.11
CA ALA A 60 -7.87 1.12 -19.59
C ALA A 60 -6.41 1.60 -19.32
N LEU A 61 -5.54 0.72 -18.83
CA LEU A 61 -4.12 1.03 -18.69
C LEU A 61 -3.45 1.30 -20.03
N ASP A 62 -3.73 0.46 -21.05
CA ASP A 62 -3.20 0.64 -22.40
C ASP A 62 -3.75 1.93 -23.06
N ASP A 63 -5.03 2.25 -22.89
CA ASP A 63 -5.69 3.43 -23.47
C ASP A 63 -5.25 4.75 -22.82
N THR A 64 -5.04 4.75 -21.50
CA THR A 64 -4.70 5.96 -20.72
C THR A 64 -3.21 6.21 -20.59
N GLY A 65 -2.39 5.18 -20.75
CA GLY A 65 -0.96 5.23 -20.48
C GLY A 65 -0.60 5.38 -19.00
N ILE A 66 -1.57 5.17 -18.08
CA ILE A 66 -1.30 5.11 -16.64
C ILE A 66 -0.41 3.91 -16.34
N ARG A 67 0.60 4.13 -15.50
CA ARG A 67 1.46 3.06 -14.97
C ARG A 67 1.01 2.68 -13.57
N LEU A 68 1.01 1.38 -13.27
CA LEU A 68 0.80 0.93 -11.90
C LEU A 68 2.11 1.04 -11.09
N THR A 69 2.04 1.65 -9.92
CA THR A 69 3.12 1.63 -8.92
C THR A 69 3.12 0.32 -8.15
N SER A 70 1.94 -0.23 -7.93
CA SER A 70 1.67 -1.45 -7.18
C SER A 70 0.20 -1.85 -7.31
N VAL A 71 -0.10 -3.03 -6.83
CA VAL A 71 -1.45 -3.47 -6.50
C VAL A 71 -1.53 -3.55 -4.97
N ASN A 72 -2.60 -3.02 -4.38
CA ASN A 72 -2.83 -3.07 -2.94
C ASN A 72 -4.10 -3.88 -2.63
N THR A 73 -4.16 -4.46 -1.44
CA THR A 73 -5.21 -5.40 -1.04
C THR A 73 -5.93 -4.91 0.23
N SER A 74 -7.07 -5.52 0.53
CA SER A 74 -7.77 -5.27 1.80
C SER A 74 -7.02 -5.92 2.98
N ASN A 75 -5.81 -5.46 3.26
CA ASN A 75 -4.95 -5.98 4.34
C ASN A 75 -5.63 -5.95 5.72
N VAL A 76 -6.63 -5.06 5.90
CA VAL A 76 -7.42 -5.00 7.14
C VAL A 76 -8.23 -6.29 7.37
N GLU A 77 -8.70 -6.94 6.31
CA GLU A 77 -9.53 -8.14 6.40
C GLU A 77 -8.71 -9.43 6.36
N LEU A 78 -7.59 -9.46 5.64
CA LEU A 78 -6.72 -10.62 5.49
C LEU A 78 -5.73 -10.74 6.64
N ASN A 79 -5.37 -11.98 7.00
CA ASN A 79 -4.38 -12.22 8.05
C ASN A 79 -3.56 -13.48 7.79
N ILE A 80 -2.36 -13.31 7.26
CA ILE A 80 -1.42 -14.39 6.97
C ILE A 80 -0.78 -14.98 8.25
N THR A 81 -1.00 -14.38 9.42
CA THR A 81 -0.55 -14.86 10.73
C THR A 81 -1.71 -15.27 11.64
N ALA A 82 -2.91 -15.46 11.08
CA ALA A 82 -4.08 -15.88 11.85
C ALA A 82 -3.80 -17.15 12.66
N ALA A 83 -4.39 -17.26 13.85
CA ALA A 83 -4.19 -18.44 14.72
C ALA A 83 -4.72 -19.74 14.08
N SER A 84 -5.88 -19.68 13.39
CA SER A 84 -6.43 -20.80 12.64
C SER A 84 -5.68 -21.03 11.33
N ALA A 85 -5.33 -22.29 11.05
CA ALA A 85 -4.70 -22.69 9.80
C ALA A 85 -5.63 -22.43 8.60
N GLU A 86 -6.92 -22.65 8.75
CA GLU A 86 -7.94 -22.47 7.71
C GLU A 86 -8.03 -20.99 7.32
N MET A 87 -7.97 -20.07 8.28
CA MET A 87 -7.98 -18.62 8.00
C MET A 87 -6.67 -18.15 7.33
N ARG A 88 -5.54 -18.73 7.73
CA ARG A 88 -4.28 -18.49 7.00
C ARG A 88 -4.37 -18.96 5.57
N GLU A 89 -4.90 -20.17 5.34
CA GLU A 89 -5.05 -20.74 4.01
C GLU A 89 -5.94 -19.89 3.10
N VAL A 90 -7.07 -19.39 3.60
CA VAL A 90 -7.92 -18.44 2.85
C VAL A 90 -7.16 -17.17 2.50
N SER A 91 -6.45 -16.59 3.47
CA SER A 91 -5.65 -15.39 3.24
C SER A 91 -4.54 -15.60 2.22
N LEU A 92 -3.83 -16.73 2.30
CA LEU A 92 -2.76 -17.09 1.36
C LEU A 92 -3.30 -17.33 -0.05
N GLY A 93 -4.36 -18.13 -0.19
CA GLY A 93 -4.97 -18.41 -1.50
C GLY A 93 -5.49 -17.16 -2.20
N LEU A 94 -6.01 -16.17 -1.46
CA LEU A 94 -6.38 -14.88 -2.03
C LEU A 94 -5.15 -14.08 -2.48
N ASN A 95 -4.10 -14.01 -1.65
CA ASN A 95 -2.89 -13.28 -2.00
C ASN A 95 -2.17 -13.89 -3.22
N GLU A 96 -2.16 -15.21 -3.38
CA GLU A 96 -1.65 -15.88 -4.60
C GLU A 96 -2.39 -15.42 -5.85
N ARG A 97 -3.74 -15.34 -5.78
CA ARG A 97 -4.55 -14.83 -6.89
C ARG A 97 -4.29 -13.34 -7.14
N PHE A 98 -4.09 -12.54 -6.12
CA PHE A 98 -3.74 -11.11 -6.26
C PHE A 98 -2.37 -10.93 -6.93
N ILE A 99 -1.38 -11.76 -6.62
CA ILE A 99 -0.09 -11.78 -7.32
C ILE A 99 -0.29 -12.08 -8.81
N ALA A 100 -1.09 -13.09 -9.14
CA ALA A 100 -1.39 -13.41 -10.54
C ALA A 100 -2.13 -12.26 -11.26
N MET A 101 -3.09 -11.60 -10.60
CA MET A 101 -3.78 -10.43 -11.15
C MET A 101 -2.80 -9.26 -11.36
N ALA A 102 -1.91 -8.98 -10.40
CA ALA A 102 -0.88 -7.95 -10.52
C ALA A 102 0.01 -8.20 -11.75
N ALA A 103 0.40 -9.44 -11.99
CA ALA A 103 1.19 -9.81 -13.17
C ALA A 103 0.42 -9.58 -14.48
N VAL A 104 -0.84 -9.96 -14.55
CA VAL A 104 -1.70 -9.71 -15.73
C VAL A 104 -1.83 -8.22 -16.02
N LEU A 105 -1.91 -7.39 -14.98
CA LEU A 105 -1.99 -5.92 -15.10
C LEU A 105 -0.64 -5.25 -15.40
N GLY A 106 0.47 -5.97 -15.28
CA GLY A 106 1.81 -5.42 -15.43
C GLY A 106 2.25 -4.53 -14.27
N ALA A 107 1.66 -4.74 -13.09
CA ALA A 107 2.10 -4.06 -11.87
C ALA A 107 3.46 -4.63 -11.41
N PRO A 108 4.37 -3.80 -10.88
CA PRO A 108 5.66 -4.28 -10.41
C PRO A 108 5.61 -4.99 -9.05
N ALA A 109 4.62 -4.68 -8.22
CA ALA A 109 4.57 -5.15 -6.84
C ALA A 109 3.15 -5.36 -6.32
N LEU A 110 3.06 -6.20 -5.27
CA LEU A 110 1.89 -6.35 -4.41
C LEU A 110 2.21 -5.80 -3.01
N ILE A 111 1.31 -4.95 -2.47
CA ILE A 111 1.37 -4.51 -1.08
C ILE A 111 0.75 -5.58 -0.19
N LEU A 112 1.47 -5.99 0.85
CA LEU A 112 1.08 -7.04 1.79
C LEU A 112 1.26 -6.55 3.23
N GLY A 113 0.23 -6.71 4.06
CA GLY A 113 0.37 -6.50 5.51
C GLY A 113 1.13 -7.67 6.17
N PRO A 114 1.96 -7.42 7.21
CA PRO A 114 2.73 -8.47 7.87
C PRO A 114 1.87 -9.46 8.69
N GLY A 115 0.58 -9.22 8.80
CA GLY A 115 -0.34 -10.02 9.59
C GLY A 115 -0.60 -9.41 10.97
N LYS A 116 -1.58 -9.96 11.67
CA LYS A 116 -2.16 -9.38 12.90
C LYS A 116 -2.15 -10.38 14.04
N ALA A 117 -1.88 -9.89 15.25
CA ALA A 117 -2.09 -10.63 16.47
C ALA A 117 -3.53 -10.43 16.98
N ASN A 118 -4.07 -11.41 17.71
CA ASN A 118 -5.32 -11.22 18.43
C ASN A 118 -5.10 -10.17 19.55
N PRO A 119 -5.86 -9.06 19.57
CA PRO A 119 -5.61 -7.98 20.54
C PRO A 119 -5.99 -8.34 21.98
N LEU A 120 -6.83 -9.34 22.17
CA LEU A 120 -7.29 -9.76 23.51
C LEU A 120 -6.39 -10.84 24.11
N PHE A 121 -5.92 -11.78 23.29
CA PHE A 121 -5.07 -12.89 23.71
C PHE A 121 -4.13 -13.30 22.57
N PRO A 122 -3.03 -12.58 22.38
CA PRO A 122 -2.12 -12.82 21.26
C PRO A 122 -1.35 -14.15 21.43
N LEU A 123 -1.08 -14.79 20.31
CA LEU A 123 -0.04 -15.82 20.25
C LEU A 123 1.32 -15.22 20.60
N SER A 124 2.26 -16.05 21.06
CA SER A 124 3.62 -15.58 21.30
C SER A 124 4.24 -14.99 20.02
N ARG A 125 5.16 -14.05 20.20
CA ARG A 125 5.89 -13.45 19.09
C ARG A 125 6.55 -14.49 18.19
N GLU A 126 7.16 -15.50 18.77
CA GLU A 126 7.83 -16.59 18.07
C GLU A 126 6.86 -17.37 17.16
N VAL A 127 5.64 -17.66 17.64
CA VAL A 127 4.61 -18.36 16.86
C VAL A 127 4.11 -17.48 15.70
N LEU A 128 3.88 -16.18 15.95
CA LEU A 128 3.45 -15.26 14.90
C LEU A 128 4.51 -15.10 13.81
N GLU A 129 5.78 -15.03 14.18
CA GLU A 129 6.90 -15.00 13.23
C GLU A 129 7.05 -16.29 12.45
N GLY A 130 6.86 -17.44 13.09
CA GLY A 130 6.84 -18.72 12.40
C GLY A 130 5.71 -18.80 11.35
N HIS A 131 4.51 -18.31 11.68
CA HIS A 131 3.42 -18.21 10.71
C HIS A 131 3.75 -17.25 9.58
N PHE A 132 4.32 -16.09 9.91
CA PHE A 132 4.71 -15.07 8.92
C PHE A 132 5.75 -15.62 7.93
N PHE A 133 6.84 -16.22 8.41
CA PHE A 133 7.89 -16.76 7.55
C PHE A 133 7.38 -17.88 6.64
N SER A 134 6.62 -18.83 7.20
CA SER A 134 6.01 -19.90 6.40
C SER A 134 5.04 -19.36 5.34
N SER A 135 4.30 -18.29 5.65
CA SER A 135 3.42 -17.62 4.70
C SER A 135 4.20 -16.92 3.61
N LEU A 136 5.29 -16.23 3.98
CA LEU A 136 6.17 -15.57 3.02
C LEU A 136 6.87 -16.56 2.09
N ASP A 137 7.36 -17.71 2.59
CA ASP A 137 7.97 -18.74 1.75
C ASP A 137 7.05 -19.13 0.59
N ARG A 138 5.77 -19.29 0.89
CA ARG A 138 4.75 -19.64 -0.11
C ARG A 138 4.47 -18.48 -1.07
N LEU A 139 4.22 -17.27 -0.55
CA LEU A 139 3.88 -16.11 -1.38
C LEU A 139 5.07 -15.64 -2.22
N MET A 140 6.28 -15.67 -1.68
CA MET A 140 7.50 -15.32 -2.42
C MET A 140 7.76 -16.27 -3.58
N ALA A 141 7.51 -17.58 -3.43
CA ALA A 141 7.62 -18.52 -4.53
C ALA A 141 6.69 -18.16 -5.69
N VAL A 142 5.41 -17.88 -5.39
CA VAL A 142 4.44 -17.44 -6.40
C VAL A 142 4.82 -16.10 -7.02
N ALA A 143 5.24 -15.14 -6.19
CA ALA A 143 5.63 -13.81 -6.64
C ALA A 143 6.81 -13.86 -7.62
N LEU A 144 7.80 -14.72 -7.33
CA LEU A 144 8.94 -14.95 -8.23
C LEU A 144 8.55 -15.54 -9.58
N ASP A 145 7.69 -16.54 -9.57
CA ASP A 145 7.21 -17.19 -10.80
C ASP A 145 6.46 -16.18 -11.70
N HIS A 146 5.83 -15.19 -11.09
CA HIS A 146 5.10 -14.12 -11.79
C HIS A 146 5.92 -12.84 -12.05
N GLY A 147 7.14 -12.73 -11.53
CA GLY A 147 7.98 -11.53 -11.65
C GLY A 147 7.46 -10.33 -10.84
N ILE A 148 6.72 -10.58 -9.75
CA ILE A 148 6.14 -9.56 -8.86
C ILE A 148 7.00 -9.42 -7.62
N GLU A 149 7.27 -8.17 -7.20
CA GLU A 149 7.86 -7.88 -5.89
C GLU A 149 6.77 -7.90 -4.81
N ILE A 150 7.13 -8.23 -3.57
CA ILE A 150 6.26 -8.04 -2.40
C ILE A 150 6.81 -6.87 -1.59
N TYR A 151 5.94 -5.89 -1.29
CA TYR A 151 6.23 -4.79 -0.38
C TYR A 151 5.41 -4.98 0.90
N LEU A 152 6.07 -5.11 2.04
CA LEU A 152 5.42 -5.17 3.34
C LEU A 152 5.09 -3.76 3.82
N GLU A 153 3.83 -3.54 4.18
CA GLU A 153 3.35 -2.25 4.69
C GLU A 153 3.34 -2.24 6.23
N ASN A 154 3.86 -1.16 6.84
CA ASN A 154 3.74 -0.93 8.27
C ASN A 154 2.29 -0.58 8.64
N MET A 155 1.57 -1.52 9.18
CA MET A 155 0.16 -1.34 9.56
C MET A 155 -0.02 -1.24 11.08
N PRO A 156 -0.84 -0.31 11.61
CA PRO A 156 -0.96 -0.05 13.06
C PRO A 156 -1.38 -1.26 13.89
N PHE A 157 -2.17 -2.15 13.30
CA PHE A 157 -2.72 -3.33 13.99
C PHE A 157 -1.96 -4.63 13.65
N ALA A 158 -0.83 -4.50 12.96
CA ALA A 158 0.05 -5.63 12.68
C ALA A 158 0.76 -6.10 13.96
N PHE A 159 1.22 -7.35 13.95
CA PHE A 159 2.04 -7.84 15.07
C PHE A 159 3.44 -7.21 15.09
N VAL A 160 3.84 -6.55 14.01
CA VAL A 160 5.04 -5.72 13.85
C VAL A 160 4.63 -4.45 13.10
N PRO A 161 4.24 -3.38 13.81
CA PRO A 161 3.72 -2.20 13.15
C PRO A 161 4.77 -1.13 12.83
N ASP A 162 5.94 -1.16 13.49
CA ASP A 162 6.95 -0.11 13.43
C ASP A 162 8.10 -0.42 12.47
N ALA A 163 8.76 0.64 11.99
CA ALA A 163 9.85 0.57 11.02
C ALA A 163 11.02 -0.33 11.50
N LYS A 164 11.44 -0.17 12.75
CA LYS A 164 12.54 -0.97 13.31
C LYS A 164 12.18 -2.44 13.38
N GLY A 165 11.00 -2.76 13.89
CA GLY A 165 10.52 -4.13 14.00
C GLY A 165 10.40 -4.80 12.62
N MET A 166 9.94 -4.07 11.61
CA MET A 166 9.88 -4.57 10.23
C MET A 166 11.28 -4.84 9.66
N MET A 167 12.24 -3.94 9.84
CA MET A 167 13.62 -4.15 9.39
C MET A 167 14.26 -5.36 10.08
N ASP A 168 14.07 -5.52 11.40
CA ASP A 168 14.54 -6.67 12.16
C ASP A 168 13.89 -7.98 11.64
N LEU A 169 12.61 -7.95 11.28
CA LEU A 169 11.87 -9.09 10.73
C LEU A 169 12.41 -9.48 9.34
N LEU A 170 12.61 -8.51 8.44
CA LEU A 170 13.19 -8.73 7.13
C LEU A 170 14.62 -9.27 7.19
N ALA A 171 15.45 -8.74 8.10
CA ALA A 171 16.82 -9.20 8.30
C ALA A 171 16.87 -10.67 8.73
N ARG A 172 15.93 -11.12 9.57
CA ARG A 172 15.85 -12.52 10.02
C ARG A 172 15.26 -13.45 8.95
N TYR A 173 14.36 -12.94 8.11
CA TYR A 173 13.86 -13.71 6.97
C TYR A 173 14.94 -13.92 5.90
N GLY A 174 15.78 -12.93 5.67
CA GLY A 174 16.99 -13.04 4.83
C GLY A 174 16.75 -12.98 3.33
N GLU A 175 15.57 -12.52 2.84
CA GLU A 175 15.28 -12.34 1.43
C GLU A 175 15.40 -10.86 1.01
N ASP A 176 16.38 -10.55 0.18
CA ASP A 176 16.69 -9.17 -0.21
C ASP A 176 15.68 -8.52 -1.16
N ARG A 177 14.87 -9.31 -1.85
CA ARG A 177 13.83 -8.82 -2.77
C ARG A 177 12.55 -8.38 -2.05
N LEU A 178 12.38 -8.77 -0.78
CA LEU A 178 11.28 -8.30 0.05
C LEU A 178 11.56 -6.86 0.45
N LYS A 179 10.67 -5.94 0.11
CA LYS A 179 10.80 -4.50 0.39
C LYS A 179 9.73 -4.01 1.34
N ILE A 180 9.79 -2.74 1.68
CA ILE A 180 8.83 -2.08 2.56
C ILE A 180 8.06 -1.03 1.76
N CYS A 181 6.75 -1.04 1.88
CA CYS A 181 5.91 0.11 1.65
C CYS A 181 5.80 0.85 2.99
N TYR A 182 6.39 2.04 3.09
CA TYR A 182 6.32 2.81 4.32
C TYR A 182 5.19 3.83 4.25
N ASP A 183 4.19 3.62 5.09
CA ASP A 183 3.09 4.55 5.28
C ASP A 183 3.37 5.43 6.50
N VAL A 184 3.55 6.73 6.25
CA VAL A 184 3.88 7.73 7.28
C VAL A 184 2.73 7.92 8.27
N THR A 185 1.48 7.79 7.79
CA THR A 185 0.26 7.91 8.57
C THR A 185 0.14 6.79 9.58
N ASN A 186 0.43 5.56 9.15
CA ASN A 186 0.47 4.38 10.00
C ASN A 186 1.54 4.53 11.10
N GLY A 187 2.75 4.98 10.71
CA GLY A 187 3.83 5.26 11.66
C GLY A 187 3.45 6.35 12.67
N TRP A 188 2.88 7.46 12.19
CA TRP A 188 2.42 8.55 13.07
C TRP A 188 1.40 8.06 14.09
N PHE A 189 0.37 7.34 13.66
CA PHE A 189 -0.70 6.88 14.53
C PHE A 189 -0.20 5.97 15.67
N ILE A 190 0.76 5.09 15.43
CA ILE A 190 1.33 4.22 16.49
C ILE A 190 2.30 4.93 17.43
N GLY A 191 2.60 6.22 17.21
CA GLY A 191 3.51 6.99 18.04
C GLY A 191 4.95 7.04 17.54
N GLU A 192 5.26 6.47 16.37
CA GLU A 192 6.56 6.58 15.71
C GLU A 192 6.79 8.02 15.22
N ASP A 193 8.06 8.42 15.09
CA ASP A 193 8.46 9.58 14.29
C ASP A 193 8.60 9.11 12.83
N PRO A 194 7.72 9.52 11.90
CA PRO A 194 7.77 9.00 10.53
C PRO A 194 9.03 9.42 9.75
N VAL A 195 9.69 10.50 10.15
CA VAL A 195 10.97 10.91 9.56
C VAL A 195 12.06 9.91 9.92
N GLU A 196 12.15 9.51 11.18
CA GLU A 196 13.08 8.48 11.64
C GLU A 196 12.68 7.09 11.14
N GLY A 197 11.38 6.82 11.06
CA GLY A 197 10.86 5.58 10.44
C GLY A 197 11.30 5.45 8.99
N LEU A 198 11.15 6.52 8.20
CA LEU A 198 11.59 6.55 6.80
C LEU A 198 13.11 6.33 6.65
N ARG A 199 13.94 6.98 7.48
CA ARG A 199 15.39 6.74 7.50
C ARG A 199 15.72 5.29 7.84
N THR A 200 14.99 4.71 8.79
CA THR A 200 15.17 3.32 9.23
C THR A 200 14.89 2.33 8.09
N VAL A 201 13.81 2.53 7.33
CA VAL A 201 13.43 1.61 6.25
C VAL A 201 14.10 1.91 4.91
N ALA A 202 14.82 3.02 4.78
CA ALA A 202 15.43 3.48 3.52
C ALA A 202 16.19 2.39 2.74
N PRO A 203 17.00 1.49 3.38
CA PRO A 203 17.69 0.42 2.67
C PRO A 203 16.76 -0.61 2.00
N ARG A 204 15.49 -0.67 2.40
CA ARG A 204 14.48 -1.60 1.93
C ARG A 204 13.24 -0.90 1.37
N LEU A 205 13.26 0.43 1.24
CA LEU A 205 12.11 1.21 0.81
C LEU A 205 11.75 0.90 -0.64
N GLY A 206 10.58 0.31 -0.85
CA GLY A 206 10.00 0.03 -2.16
C GLY A 206 9.01 1.08 -2.62
N LEU A 207 8.19 1.58 -1.70
CA LEU A 207 7.15 2.58 -1.93
C LEU A 207 6.91 3.41 -0.66
N MET A 208 6.38 4.61 -0.82
CA MET A 208 5.97 5.49 0.28
C MET A 208 4.52 5.92 0.10
N HIS A 209 3.70 5.73 1.14
CA HIS A 209 2.34 6.26 1.22
C HIS A 209 2.28 7.56 2.00
N LEU A 210 1.45 8.48 1.52
CA LEU A 210 1.17 9.78 2.12
C LEU A 210 -0.33 9.97 2.29
N SER A 211 -0.74 10.22 3.49
CA SER A 211 -2.04 10.76 3.90
C SER A 211 -1.88 11.42 5.26
N ASP A 212 -2.91 12.01 5.82
CA ASP A 212 -2.83 12.66 7.13
C ASP A 212 -3.71 11.93 8.16
N THR A 213 -3.38 12.09 9.43
CA THR A 213 -4.12 11.53 10.56
C THR A 213 -3.80 12.31 11.83
N THR A 214 -4.39 11.89 12.96
CA THR A 214 -4.01 12.36 14.29
C THR A 214 -3.51 11.21 15.15
N ARG A 215 -2.75 11.52 16.19
CA ARG A 215 -2.36 10.51 17.21
C ARG A 215 -3.57 9.86 17.91
N ALA A 216 -4.72 10.52 17.90
CA ALA A 216 -5.92 10.07 18.62
C ALA A 216 -6.89 9.24 17.77
N THR A 217 -6.85 9.39 16.43
CA THR A 217 -7.83 8.75 15.54
C THR A 217 -7.16 8.27 14.28
N TYR A 218 -7.19 6.96 14.05
CA TYR A 218 -6.65 6.35 12.84
C TYR A 218 -7.53 6.64 11.64
N LYS A 219 -6.95 7.34 10.67
CA LYS A 219 -7.57 7.67 9.39
C LYS A 219 -6.49 7.82 8.32
N HIS A 220 -6.92 7.93 7.08
CA HIS A 220 -6.11 8.38 5.95
C HIS A 220 -6.79 9.63 5.37
N ASP A 221 -6.77 10.69 6.16
CA ASP A 221 -7.41 11.97 5.81
C ASP A 221 -6.58 12.72 4.73
N PRO A 222 -7.17 13.71 4.03
CA PRO A 222 -6.44 14.62 3.16
C PRO A 222 -5.31 15.33 3.90
N ILE A 223 -4.22 15.65 3.19
CA ILE A 223 -3.08 16.37 3.75
C ILE A 223 -3.54 17.70 4.35
N GLY A 224 -3.14 17.96 5.59
CA GLY A 224 -3.51 19.14 6.37
C GLY A 224 -4.83 19.02 7.15
N ALA A 225 -5.48 17.86 7.11
CA ALA A 225 -6.68 17.59 7.92
C ALA A 225 -6.37 16.92 9.27
N GLY A 226 -5.16 16.39 9.43
CA GLY A 226 -4.64 15.82 10.67
C GLY A 226 -3.69 16.76 11.41
N ASP A 227 -2.70 16.19 12.09
CA ASP A 227 -1.69 16.93 12.89
C ASP A 227 -0.24 16.57 12.52
N MET A 228 -0.01 15.96 11.34
CA MET A 228 1.32 15.61 10.86
C MET A 228 2.02 16.80 10.20
N ASP A 229 3.35 16.89 10.40
CA ASP A 229 4.21 17.82 9.66
C ASP A 229 4.91 17.09 8.50
N PHE A 230 4.58 17.49 7.27
CA PHE A 230 5.13 16.92 6.04
C PHE A 230 6.39 17.63 5.53
N SER A 231 6.83 18.71 6.17
CA SER A 231 7.88 19.61 5.67
C SER A 231 9.27 18.95 5.56
N ALA A 232 9.56 17.96 6.40
CA ALA A 232 10.86 17.29 6.45
C ALA A 232 11.02 16.17 5.41
N PHE A 233 9.92 15.57 4.92
CA PHE A 233 10.00 14.38 4.05
C PHE A 233 10.72 14.61 2.72
N PRO A 234 10.55 15.74 1.98
CA PRO A 234 11.27 15.94 0.72
C PRO A 234 12.78 15.84 0.88
N GLN A 235 13.32 16.45 1.95
CA GLN A 235 14.74 16.36 2.26
C GLN A 235 15.14 14.92 2.58
N VAL A 236 14.40 14.22 3.43
CA VAL A 236 14.70 12.83 3.84
C VAL A 236 14.61 11.87 2.67
N LEU A 237 13.63 12.00 1.79
CA LEU A 237 13.52 11.21 0.56
C LEU A 237 14.76 11.40 -0.34
N SER A 238 15.22 12.64 -0.47
CA SER A 238 16.46 12.95 -1.21
C SER A 238 17.69 12.33 -0.55
N GLU A 239 17.82 12.44 0.78
CA GLU A 239 18.91 11.82 1.56
C GLU A 239 18.93 10.29 1.42
N CYS A 240 17.76 9.66 1.38
CA CYS A 240 17.59 8.23 1.18
C CYS A 240 17.76 7.78 -0.27
N GLY A 241 17.89 8.71 -1.22
CA GLY A 241 18.00 8.39 -2.65
C GLY A 241 16.71 7.83 -3.26
N TYR A 242 15.54 8.13 -2.67
CA TYR A 242 14.26 7.67 -3.20
C TYR A 242 13.91 8.40 -4.49
N GLN A 243 13.66 7.66 -5.57
CA GLN A 243 13.45 8.20 -6.92
C GLN A 243 12.05 7.93 -7.49
N LYS A 244 11.20 7.21 -6.77
CA LYS A 244 9.84 6.89 -7.21
C LYS A 244 8.88 8.00 -6.76
N SER A 245 7.71 8.07 -7.40
CA SER A 245 6.62 8.90 -6.90
C SER A 245 6.13 8.37 -5.55
N CYS A 246 5.86 9.28 -4.61
CA CYS A 246 5.07 8.93 -3.45
C CYS A 246 3.61 8.71 -3.88
N VAL A 247 2.90 7.81 -3.21
CA VAL A 247 1.50 7.51 -3.48
C VAL A 247 0.62 8.18 -2.42
N LEU A 248 -0.36 8.96 -2.87
CA LEU A 248 -1.39 9.49 -1.98
C LEU A 248 -2.42 8.39 -1.69
N GLU A 249 -2.43 7.91 -0.45
CA GLU A 249 -3.44 6.98 0.06
C GLU A 249 -4.48 7.73 0.91
N VAL A 250 -5.14 8.69 0.30
CA VAL A 250 -6.23 9.44 0.94
C VAL A 250 -7.52 8.63 0.83
N ILE A 251 -8.19 8.38 1.96
CA ILE A 251 -9.47 7.67 2.02
C ILE A 251 -10.58 8.65 2.34
N SER A 252 -11.28 9.09 1.29
CA SER A 252 -12.26 10.17 1.35
C SER A 252 -13.53 9.83 0.57
N ARG A 253 -14.63 10.46 0.97
CA ARG A 253 -15.91 10.43 0.21
C ARG A 253 -16.02 11.55 -0.82
N THR A 254 -15.07 12.48 -0.83
CA THR A 254 -14.96 13.62 -1.76
C THR A 254 -13.60 13.65 -2.47
N PRO A 255 -13.16 12.52 -3.08
CA PRO A 255 -11.81 12.39 -3.63
C PRO A 255 -11.48 13.43 -4.73
N ASN A 256 -12.51 13.90 -5.46
CA ASN A 256 -12.40 14.95 -6.47
C ASN A 256 -12.05 16.35 -5.91
N VAL A 257 -12.17 16.55 -4.62
CA VAL A 257 -11.78 17.77 -3.89
C VAL A 257 -10.50 17.53 -3.12
N ASP A 258 -10.42 16.40 -2.43
CA ASP A 258 -9.40 16.13 -1.42
C ASP A 258 -8.04 15.76 -2.04
N PHE A 259 -7.99 15.02 -3.16
CA PHE A 259 -6.72 14.76 -3.85
C PHE A 259 -6.08 16.04 -4.42
N PRO A 260 -6.80 16.92 -5.18
CA PRO A 260 -6.21 18.18 -5.63
C PRO A 260 -5.71 19.04 -4.47
N ALA A 261 -6.48 19.15 -3.38
CA ALA A 261 -6.10 19.94 -2.21
C ALA A 261 -4.83 19.38 -1.54
N SER A 262 -4.74 18.05 -1.39
CA SER A 262 -3.56 17.38 -0.84
C SER A 262 -2.32 17.59 -1.71
N VAL A 263 -2.45 17.46 -3.02
CA VAL A 263 -1.37 17.72 -3.98
C VAL A 263 -0.88 19.16 -3.89
N ASP A 264 -1.79 20.13 -3.84
CA ASP A 264 -1.43 21.55 -3.75
C ASP A 264 -0.67 21.86 -2.46
N GLN A 265 -1.08 21.29 -1.33
CA GLN A 265 -0.37 21.45 -0.05
C GLN A 265 1.05 20.84 -0.09
N LEU A 266 1.20 19.62 -0.59
CA LEU A 266 2.52 18.97 -0.67
C LEU A 266 3.46 19.71 -1.62
N LYS A 267 2.98 20.22 -2.77
CA LYS A 267 3.79 21.03 -3.67
C LYS A 267 4.32 22.33 -3.00
N HIS A 268 3.53 22.95 -2.14
CA HIS A 268 3.99 24.09 -1.35
C HIS A 268 5.10 23.74 -0.34
N LEU A 269 5.19 22.48 0.04
CA LEU A 269 6.24 21.95 0.93
C LEU A 269 7.48 21.43 0.18
N GLY A 270 7.49 21.50 -1.16
CA GLY A 270 8.66 21.17 -1.97
C GLY A 270 8.71 19.73 -2.53
N TYR A 271 7.57 19.05 -2.56
CA TYR A 271 7.44 17.74 -3.23
C TYR A 271 7.41 17.84 -4.76
#